data_5bc750e9be7ef9038ee0daeb8d051918
#
_entry.id   5bc750e9be7ef9038ee0daeb8d051918
#
_cell.length_a   1.000
_cell.length_b   1.000
_cell.length_c   1.000
_cell.angle_alpha   90.00
_cell.angle_beta   90.00
_cell.angle_gamma   90.00
#
_symmetry.space_group_name_H-M   'P 1'
#
loop_
_entity.id
_entity.type
_entity.pdbx_description
1 polymer ?
#
loop_
_entity_poly.entity_id
_entity_poly.type
_entity_poly.pdbx_seq_one_letter_code
_entity_poly.pdbx_strand_id
1 'polypeptide(L)'
;INCLKPRGMMVSFGNSSGLLNPIDVKKYIASKSLFFTRPGLTHYVAERNQLEEGTALLFDAIKFGKIKIKIFKEYSLLEVRKAHEDLRARKILGPALLIPNE
;
A
#
# COMPACT_ATOMS: atom_id res chain seq x y z
N ILE A 1 -17.18 -1.21 7.19
CA ILE A 1 -18.27 -0.33 6.71
C ILE A 1 -19.14 0.13 7.88
N ASN A 2 -19.50 -0.74 8.79
CA ASN A 2 -20.41 -0.41 9.92
C ASN A 2 -19.88 0.67 10.85
N CYS A 3 -18.56 0.81 10.99
CA CYS A 3 -17.89 1.82 11.83
C CYS A 3 -17.87 3.23 11.20
N LEU A 4 -18.26 3.36 9.92
CA LEU A 4 -18.23 4.66 9.26
C LEU A 4 -19.43 5.51 9.67
N LYS A 5 -19.18 6.81 9.91
CA LYS A 5 -20.23 7.81 10.06
C LYS A 5 -20.97 8.05 8.74
N PRO A 6 -22.19 8.62 8.76
CA PRO A 6 -22.87 9.05 7.52
C PRO A 6 -21.97 9.90 6.66
N ARG A 7 -22.01 9.68 5.35
CA ARG A 7 -21.16 10.31 4.32
C ARG A 7 -19.66 10.05 4.51
N GLY A 8 -19.30 9.01 5.29
CA GLY A 8 -17.91 8.56 5.43
C GLY A 8 -17.39 7.87 4.16
N MET A 9 -16.08 7.78 4.03
CA MET A 9 -15.43 7.15 2.88
C MET A 9 -14.80 5.83 3.28
N MET A 10 -15.12 4.76 2.54
CA MET A 10 -14.42 3.47 2.58
C MET A 10 -13.37 3.42 1.49
N VAL A 11 -12.13 3.28 1.89
CA VAL A 11 -10.99 3.15 0.96
C VAL A 11 -10.50 1.70 0.94
N SER A 12 -10.59 1.03 -0.19
CA SER A 12 -10.08 -0.33 -0.40
C SER A 12 -8.76 -0.26 -1.17
N PHE A 13 -7.63 -0.53 -0.52
CA PHE A 13 -6.29 -0.34 -1.12
C PHE A 13 -5.43 -1.60 -1.20
N GLY A 14 -5.92 -2.76 -0.78
CA GLY A 14 -5.12 -3.99 -0.79
C GLY A 14 -5.91 -5.26 -0.99
N ASN A 15 -5.21 -6.34 -1.37
CA ASN A 15 -5.74 -7.68 -1.63
C ASN A 15 -4.92 -8.78 -0.94
N SER A 16 -4.17 -8.46 0.11
CA SER A 16 -3.26 -9.43 0.76
C SER A 16 -3.96 -10.67 1.31
N SER A 17 -5.27 -10.58 1.59
CA SER A 17 -6.10 -11.70 2.06
C SER A 17 -7.05 -12.23 0.98
N GLY A 18 -6.82 -11.89 -0.28
CA GLY A 18 -7.67 -12.26 -1.42
C GLY A 18 -8.54 -11.11 -1.93
N LEU A 19 -9.37 -11.42 -2.89
CA LEU A 19 -10.29 -10.45 -3.47
C LEU A 19 -11.42 -10.12 -2.49
N LEU A 20 -11.91 -8.88 -2.55
CA LEU A 20 -13.10 -8.49 -1.81
C LEU A 20 -14.33 -9.25 -2.35
N ASN A 21 -15.15 -9.72 -1.44
CA ASN A 21 -16.48 -10.21 -1.80
C ASN A 21 -17.32 -9.05 -2.38
N PRO A 22 -18.31 -9.35 -3.24
CA PRO A 22 -19.24 -8.35 -3.72
C PRO A 22 -19.88 -7.55 -2.57
N ILE A 23 -19.95 -6.23 -2.73
CA ILE A 23 -20.52 -5.34 -1.72
C ILE A 23 -21.97 -5.04 -2.13
N ASP A 24 -22.90 -5.35 -1.23
CA ASP A 24 -24.29 -4.93 -1.39
C ASP A 24 -24.38 -3.42 -1.18
N VAL A 25 -24.49 -2.70 -2.31
CA VAL A 25 -24.55 -1.23 -2.33
C VAL A 25 -25.77 -0.70 -1.58
N LYS A 26 -26.95 -1.35 -1.73
CA LYS A 26 -28.16 -0.91 -1.06
C LYS A 26 -28.05 -1.05 0.45
N LYS A 27 -27.54 -2.19 0.92
CA LYS A 27 -27.41 -2.49 2.33
C LYS A 27 -26.33 -1.65 3.03
N TYR A 28 -25.15 -1.54 2.41
CA TYR A 28 -23.98 -0.98 3.10
C TYR A 28 -23.65 0.45 2.71
N ILE A 29 -23.89 0.84 1.47
CA ILE A 29 -23.49 2.16 0.97
C ILE A 29 -24.65 3.15 1.10
N ALA A 30 -25.82 2.79 0.57
CA ALA A 30 -26.98 3.68 0.58
C ALA A 30 -27.50 3.98 1.99
N SER A 31 -27.40 3.04 2.93
CA SER A 31 -27.90 3.19 4.30
C SER A 31 -27.34 4.40 5.06
N LYS A 32 -26.12 4.83 4.72
CA LYS A 32 -25.42 5.97 5.32
C LYS A 32 -24.88 6.97 4.29
N SER A 33 -25.29 6.85 3.01
CA SER A 33 -24.76 7.67 1.90
C SER A 33 -23.24 7.65 1.86
N LEU A 34 -22.63 6.46 1.95
CA LEU A 34 -21.19 6.32 2.00
C LEU A 34 -20.55 6.50 0.62
N PHE A 35 -19.31 6.95 0.63
CA PHE A 35 -18.43 6.89 -0.52
C PHE A 35 -17.61 5.61 -0.47
N PHE A 36 -17.39 4.99 -1.63
CA PHE A 36 -16.49 3.86 -1.77
C PHE A 36 -15.49 4.14 -2.89
N THR A 37 -14.21 3.96 -2.60
CA THR A 37 -13.16 4.14 -3.60
C THR A 37 -12.09 3.05 -3.48
N ARG A 38 -11.48 2.74 -4.62
CA ARG A 38 -10.32 1.87 -4.71
C ARG A 38 -9.21 2.58 -5.50
N PRO A 39 -8.37 3.37 -4.82
CA PRO A 39 -7.32 4.12 -5.48
C PRO A 39 -6.25 3.17 -6.04
N GLY A 40 -5.80 3.46 -7.25
CA GLY A 40 -4.64 2.84 -7.89
C GLY A 40 -3.57 3.90 -8.14
N LEU A 41 -2.35 3.69 -7.67
CA LEU A 41 -1.25 4.66 -7.80
C LEU A 41 -1.07 5.13 -9.25
N THR A 42 -1.22 4.22 -10.21
CA THR A 42 -1.09 4.52 -11.64
C THR A 42 -1.98 5.65 -12.14
N HIS A 43 -3.15 5.84 -11.53
CA HIS A 43 -4.04 6.95 -11.89
C HIS A 43 -3.62 8.29 -11.28
N TYR A 44 -2.86 8.27 -10.19
CA TYR A 44 -2.35 9.48 -9.53
C TYR A 44 -1.03 9.96 -10.10
N VAL A 45 -0.31 9.09 -10.81
CA VAL A 45 1.00 9.38 -11.41
C VAL A 45 1.01 9.05 -12.90
N ALA A 46 -0.13 9.21 -13.57
CA ALA A 46 -0.30 8.89 -14.99
C ALA A 46 0.58 9.80 -15.88
N GLU A 47 0.68 11.05 -15.51
CA GLU A 47 1.49 12.02 -16.20
C GLU A 47 2.89 12.12 -15.58
N ARG A 48 3.90 12.34 -16.41
CA ARG A 48 5.31 12.42 -15.99
C ARG A 48 5.55 13.48 -14.91
N ASN A 49 4.95 14.64 -15.05
CA ASN A 49 5.05 15.71 -14.06
C ASN A 49 4.47 15.32 -12.70
N GLN A 50 3.33 14.60 -12.67
CA GLN A 50 2.72 14.12 -11.42
C GLN A 50 3.63 13.11 -10.71
N LEU A 51 4.28 12.22 -11.49
CA LEU A 51 5.25 11.27 -10.94
C LEU A 51 6.46 11.99 -10.36
N GLU A 52 7.02 12.96 -11.06
CA GLU A 52 8.20 13.72 -10.62
C GLU A 52 7.89 14.55 -9.38
N GLU A 53 6.76 15.25 -9.34
CA GLU A 53 6.32 16.03 -8.19
C GLU A 53 6.10 15.14 -6.95
N GLY A 54 5.34 14.05 -7.11
CA GLY A 54 5.08 13.11 -6.02
C GLY A 54 6.36 12.46 -5.49
N THR A 55 7.29 12.12 -6.39
CA THR A 55 8.59 11.54 -6.02
C THR A 55 9.45 12.53 -5.27
N ALA A 56 9.52 13.78 -5.72
CA ALA A 56 10.25 14.85 -5.05
C ALA A 56 9.73 15.07 -3.63
N LEU A 57 8.42 15.19 -3.46
CA LEU A 57 7.78 15.34 -2.13
C LEU A 57 8.11 14.16 -1.20
N LEU A 58 8.08 12.93 -1.71
CA LEU A 58 8.40 11.74 -0.93
C LEU A 58 9.87 11.74 -0.47
N PHE A 59 10.80 11.98 -1.40
CA PHE A 59 12.22 11.99 -1.06
C PHE A 59 12.60 13.15 -0.14
N ASP A 60 12.00 14.31 -0.30
CA ASP A 60 12.19 15.41 0.63
C ASP A 60 11.68 15.07 2.04
N ALA A 61 10.52 14.43 2.14
CA ALA A 61 9.99 13.98 3.42
C ALA A 61 10.92 12.96 4.12
N ILE A 62 11.56 12.10 3.36
CA ILE A 62 12.56 11.15 3.89
C ILE A 62 13.84 11.91 4.29
N LYS A 63 14.37 12.75 3.41
CA LYS A 63 15.59 13.53 3.63
C LYS A 63 15.51 14.42 4.87
N PHE A 64 14.37 15.07 5.07
CA PHE A 64 14.12 15.91 6.25
C PHE A 64 13.63 15.15 7.48
N GLY A 65 13.65 13.81 7.46
CA GLY A 65 13.31 12.97 8.60
C GLY A 65 11.83 12.96 8.99
N LYS A 66 10.94 13.51 8.14
CA LYS A 66 9.49 13.46 8.34
C LYS A 66 8.93 12.05 8.17
N ILE A 67 9.57 11.25 7.30
CA ILE A 67 9.28 9.83 7.11
C ILE A 67 10.54 9.05 7.45
N LYS A 68 10.40 8.08 8.35
CA LYS A 68 11.49 7.17 8.74
C LYS A 68 11.20 5.80 8.15
N ILE A 69 12.07 5.33 7.26
CA ILE A 69 12.00 3.98 6.69
C ILE A 69 12.88 3.08 7.54
N LYS A 70 12.25 2.12 8.23
CA LYS A 70 12.97 1.12 9.00
C LYS A 70 13.07 -0.17 8.17
N ILE A 71 14.24 -0.45 7.61
CA ILE A 71 14.49 -1.74 6.96
C ILE A 71 14.40 -2.85 8.01
N PHE A 72 13.55 -3.83 7.73
CA PHE A 72 13.35 -4.95 8.66
C PHE A 72 14.44 -6.00 8.51
N LYS A 73 14.79 -6.35 7.24
CA LYS A 73 15.80 -7.36 6.94
C LYS A 73 16.41 -7.14 5.57
N GLU A 74 17.69 -7.48 5.45
CA GLU A 74 18.41 -7.56 4.19
C GLU A 74 18.71 -9.01 3.85
N TYR A 75 18.60 -9.36 2.59
CA TYR A 75 18.93 -10.65 2.02
C TYR A 75 19.91 -10.44 0.88
N SER A 76 20.83 -11.36 0.67
CA SER A 76 21.56 -11.43 -0.59
C SER A 76 20.58 -11.68 -1.74
N LEU A 77 20.86 -11.15 -2.93
CA LEU A 77 20.07 -11.44 -4.12
C LEU A 77 20.01 -12.94 -4.41
N LEU A 78 21.06 -13.70 -4.07
CA LEU A 78 21.07 -15.17 -4.18
C LEU A 78 20.08 -15.86 -3.24
N GLU A 79 19.64 -15.18 -2.16
CA GLU A 79 18.66 -15.70 -1.20
C GLU A 79 17.22 -15.26 -1.54
N VAL A 80 16.95 -14.80 -2.77
CA VAL A 80 15.62 -14.31 -3.20
C VAL A 80 14.51 -15.31 -2.88
N ARG A 81 14.75 -16.61 -3.06
CA ARG A 81 13.78 -17.66 -2.72
C ARG A 81 13.40 -17.62 -1.25
N LYS A 82 14.39 -17.55 -0.37
CA LYS A 82 14.18 -17.47 1.09
C LYS A 82 13.44 -16.19 1.48
N ALA A 83 13.77 -15.06 0.87
CA ALA A 83 13.07 -13.80 1.09
C ALA A 83 11.57 -13.93 0.76
N HIS A 84 11.22 -14.56 -0.36
CA HIS A 84 9.83 -14.82 -0.73
C HIS A 84 9.13 -15.81 0.20
N GLU A 85 9.82 -16.87 0.64
CA GLU A 85 9.28 -17.83 1.62
C GLU A 85 8.98 -17.15 2.96
N ASP A 86 9.91 -16.34 3.47
CA ASP A 86 9.74 -15.59 4.71
C ASP A 86 8.62 -14.54 4.61
N LEU A 87 8.46 -13.89 3.45
CA LEU A 87 7.37 -12.95 3.18
C LEU A 87 6.01 -13.66 3.21
N ARG A 88 5.89 -14.80 2.52
CA ARG A 88 4.66 -15.62 2.52
C ARG A 88 4.33 -16.16 3.90
N ALA A 89 5.34 -16.54 4.67
CA ALA A 89 5.19 -17.01 6.04
C ALA A 89 4.90 -15.89 7.06
N ARG A 90 4.76 -14.62 6.59
CA ARG A 90 4.52 -13.43 7.42
C ARG A 90 5.58 -13.20 8.50
N LYS A 91 6.82 -13.64 8.26
CA LYS A 91 7.96 -13.41 9.15
C LYS A 91 8.58 -12.03 8.96
N ILE A 92 8.28 -11.37 7.84
CA ILE A 92 8.78 -10.03 7.50
C ILE A 92 7.72 -9.02 7.94
N LEU A 93 8.06 -8.19 8.93
CA LEU A 93 7.16 -7.20 9.53
C LEU A 93 7.37 -5.77 9.02
N GLY A 94 8.18 -5.60 7.98
CA GLY A 94 8.50 -4.31 7.37
C GLY A 94 9.18 -4.49 6.03
N PRO A 95 9.74 -3.43 5.43
CA PRO A 95 10.49 -3.52 4.18
C PRO A 95 11.66 -4.49 4.30
N ALA A 96 11.80 -5.37 3.32
CA ALA A 96 12.95 -6.24 3.13
C ALA A 96 13.67 -5.86 1.83
N LEU A 97 14.98 -5.84 1.84
CA LEU A 97 15.81 -5.52 0.70
C LEU A 97 16.50 -6.77 0.17
N LEU A 98 16.63 -6.85 -1.14
CA LEU A 98 17.52 -7.78 -1.83
C LEU A 98 18.76 -7.00 -2.25
N ILE A 99 19.90 -7.36 -1.70
CA ILE A 99 21.18 -6.69 -1.98
C ILE A 99 21.89 -7.48 -3.08
N PRO A 100 22.16 -6.87 -4.25
CA PRO A 100 23.01 -7.48 -5.25
C PRO A 100 24.40 -7.73 -4.65
N ASN A 101 24.97 -8.91 -4.88
CA ASN A 101 26.37 -9.15 -4.58
C ASN A 101 27.20 -8.48 -5.67
N GLU A 102 28.21 -7.76 -5.27
CA GLU A 102 29.26 -7.28 -6.18
C GLU A 102 30.10 -8.46 -6.72
#